data_7101c2e657938514061b1fc7d7a61442
#
_entry.id   7101c2e657938514061b1fc7d7a61442
#
_cell.length_a   1.000
_cell.length_b   1.000
_cell.length_c   1.000
_cell.angle_alpha   90.00
_cell.angle_beta   90.00
_cell.angle_gamma   90.00
#
_symmetry.space_group_name_H-M   'P 1'
#
loop_
_entity.id
_entity.type
_entity.pdbx_description
1 polymer ?
#
loop_
_entity_poly.entity_id
_entity_poly.type
_entity_poly.pdbx_seq_one_letter_code
_entity_poly.pdbx_strand_id
1 'polypeptide(L)'
;MIIINPREVAADILTEINEAAAYNNTTLRRYLHQNGAMPRQDRAFVTECVNGTLRNLLYIDYIINLFSKTKTEKMKPFILSVIRLSVYQIIFMDRVPDSAACSEAVKLVKKRGLAPLSGFVNG
;
A
#
# COMPACT_ATOMS: atom_id res chain seq x y z
N MET A 1 22.35 -7.31 -7.52
CA MET A 1 21.41 -7.78 -6.47
C MET A 1 20.11 -6.98 -6.55
N ILE A 2 18.99 -7.67 -6.60
CA ILE A 2 17.70 -7.03 -6.63
C ILE A 2 17.19 -6.89 -5.20
N ILE A 3 16.91 -5.64 -4.80
CA ILE A 3 16.35 -5.37 -3.49
C ILE A 3 14.83 -5.30 -3.64
N ILE A 4 14.13 -6.20 -2.97
CA ILE A 4 12.67 -6.24 -3.01
C ILE A 4 12.13 -5.35 -1.89
N ASN A 5 11.31 -4.37 -2.28
CA ASN A 5 10.68 -3.47 -1.32
C ASN A 5 9.32 -4.04 -0.91
N PRO A 6 9.16 -4.49 0.35
CA PRO A 6 7.90 -5.11 0.77
C PRO A 6 6.69 -4.18 0.66
N ARG A 7 6.87 -2.89 0.89
CA ARG A 7 5.77 -1.92 0.73
C ARG A 7 5.34 -1.80 -0.71
N GLU A 8 6.28 -1.85 -1.64
CA GLU A 8 5.97 -1.80 -3.06
C GLU A 8 5.20 -3.05 -3.49
N VAL A 9 5.63 -4.22 -3.02
CA VAL A 9 4.92 -5.47 -3.30
C VAL A 9 3.49 -5.40 -2.79
N ALA A 10 3.31 -4.94 -1.56
CA ALA A 10 1.98 -4.80 -0.97
C ALA A 10 1.10 -3.84 -1.78
N ALA A 11 1.66 -2.71 -2.21
CA ALA A 11 0.92 -1.73 -3.01
C ALA A 11 0.53 -2.30 -4.37
N ASP A 12 1.41 -3.07 -5.01
CA ASP A 12 1.09 -3.71 -6.29
C ASP A 12 -0.02 -4.73 -6.14
N ILE A 13 -0.01 -5.52 -5.06
CA ILE A 13 -1.06 -6.49 -4.79
C ILE A 13 -2.41 -5.78 -4.61
N LEU A 14 -2.44 -4.73 -3.82
CA LEU A 14 -3.66 -3.97 -3.57
C LEU A 14 -4.18 -3.34 -4.86
N THR A 15 -3.29 -2.84 -5.71
CA THR A 15 -3.67 -2.24 -6.98
C THR A 15 -4.32 -3.27 -7.90
N GLU A 16 -3.72 -4.45 -8.01
CA GLU A 16 -4.26 -5.50 -8.86
C GLU A 16 -5.62 -5.99 -8.36
N ILE A 17 -5.77 -6.19 -7.05
CA ILE A 17 -7.04 -6.60 -6.47
C ILE A 17 -8.13 -5.55 -6.74
N ASN A 18 -7.80 -4.28 -6.57
CA ASN A 18 -8.74 -3.19 -6.80
C ASN A 18 -9.18 -3.11 -8.25
N GLU A 19 -8.24 -3.21 -9.19
CA GLU A 19 -8.55 -3.11 -10.62
C GLU A 19 -9.39 -4.28 -11.12
N ALA A 20 -9.10 -5.47 -10.62
CA ALA A 20 -9.81 -6.68 -11.03
C ALA A 20 -11.15 -6.82 -10.33
N ALA A 21 -11.45 -5.94 -9.37
CA ALA A 21 -12.62 -6.07 -8.50
C ALA A 21 -12.65 -7.45 -7.85
N ALA A 22 -11.47 -8.06 -7.69
CA ALA A 22 -11.33 -9.40 -7.16
C ALA A 22 -10.66 -9.34 -5.80
N TYR A 23 -11.30 -9.93 -4.83
CA TYR A 23 -10.71 -10.05 -3.50
C TYR A 23 -10.48 -11.52 -3.22
N ASN A 24 -9.23 -11.93 -3.22
CA ASN A 24 -8.92 -13.29 -2.83
C ASN A 24 -7.43 -13.45 -2.52
N ASN A 25 -7.12 -14.57 -1.87
CA ASN A 25 -5.76 -14.90 -1.48
C ASN A 25 -4.89 -15.33 -2.66
N THR A 26 -5.48 -15.55 -3.82
CA THR A 26 -4.73 -16.02 -4.99
C THR A 26 -3.72 -14.98 -5.46
N THR A 27 -4.12 -13.70 -5.52
CA THR A 27 -3.23 -12.63 -5.92
C THR A 27 -2.06 -12.52 -4.94
N LEU A 28 -2.36 -12.54 -3.63
CA LEU A 28 -1.33 -12.47 -2.60
C LEU A 28 -0.35 -13.63 -2.72
N ARG A 29 -0.85 -14.85 -2.86
CA ARG A 29 0.00 -16.03 -3.00
C ARG A 29 0.90 -15.93 -4.22
N ARG A 30 0.36 -15.49 -5.34
CA ARG A 30 1.13 -15.38 -6.59
C ARG A 30 2.30 -14.41 -6.43
N TYR A 31 2.05 -13.23 -5.83
CA TYR A 31 3.11 -12.25 -5.61
C TYR A 31 4.15 -12.77 -4.64
N LEU A 32 3.74 -13.44 -3.57
CA LEU A 32 4.68 -14.01 -2.61
C LEU A 32 5.54 -15.10 -3.25
N HIS A 33 4.95 -15.90 -4.13
CA HIS A 33 5.69 -16.92 -4.86
C HIS A 33 6.70 -16.30 -5.82
N GLN A 34 6.29 -15.28 -6.56
CA GLN A 34 7.17 -14.58 -7.50
C GLN A 34 8.33 -13.89 -6.78
N ASN A 35 8.14 -13.51 -5.53
CA ASN A 35 9.15 -12.83 -4.72
C ASN A 35 9.66 -13.76 -3.63
N GLY A 36 9.91 -15.02 -3.98
CA GLY A 36 10.30 -16.06 -3.02
C GLY A 36 11.60 -15.78 -2.28
N ALA A 37 12.48 -14.92 -2.86
CA ALA A 37 13.74 -14.56 -2.22
C ALA A 37 13.55 -13.53 -1.10
N MET A 38 12.35 -12.98 -0.95
CA MET A 38 12.08 -12.00 0.08
C MET A 38 12.19 -12.64 1.47
N PRO A 39 12.85 -11.97 2.44
CA PRO A 39 12.96 -12.51 3.79
C PRO A 39 11.61 -12.83 4.40
N ARG A 40 11.60 -13.83 5.29
CA ARG A 40 10.37 -14.27 5.96
C ARG A 40 9.65 -13.12 6.67
N GLN A 41 10.42 -12.26 7.33
CA GLN A 41 9.89 -11.11 8.03
C GLN A 41 9.15 -10.16 7.10
N ASP A 42 9.73 -9.92 5.92
CA ASP A 42 9.11 -9.04 4.92
C ASP A 42 7.86 -9.69 4.31
N ARG A 43 7.89 -11.01 4.10
CA ARG A 43 6.72 -11.72 3.59
C ARG A 43 5.55 -11.62 4.57
N ALA A 44 5.85 -11.73 5.87
CA ALA A 44 4.83 -11.58 6.91
C ALA A 44 4.29 -10.15 6.93
N PHE A 45 5.15 -9.16 6.75
CA PHE A 45 4.76 -7.76 6.69
C PHE A 45 3.81 -7.50 5.52
N VAL A 46 4.14 -8.01 4.32
CA VAL A 46 3.28 -7.87 3.14
C VAL A 46 1.91 -8.49 3.40
N THR A 47 1.90 -9.69 3.95
CA THR A 47 0.66 -10.41 4.23
C THR A 47 -0.23 -9.62 5.20
N GLU A 48 0.35 -9.13 6.27
CA GLU A 48 -0.39 -8.34 7.25
C GLU A 48 -0.93 -7.06 6.64
N CYS A 49 -0.11 -6.35 5.89
CA CYS A 49 -0.50 -5.08 5.27
C CYS A 49 -1.64 -5.27 4.27
N VAL A 50 -1.54 -6.27 3.41
CA VAL A 50 -2.58 -6.53 2.41
C VAL A 50 -3.88 -6.94 3.08
N ASN A 51 -3.83 -7.96 3.92
CA ASN A 51 -5.05 -8.47 4.56
C ASN A 51 -5.67 -7.45 5.51
N GLY A 52 -4.85 -6.75 6.28
CA GLY A 52 -5.33 -5.74 7.20
C GLY A 52 -5.98 -4.56 6.50
N THR A 53 -5.36 -4.09 5.42
CA THR A 53 -5.91 -3.00 4.62
C THR A 53 -7.27 -3.40 4.04
N LEU A 54 -7.37 -4.61 3.49
CA LEU A 54 -8.63 -5.09 2.90
C LEU A 54 -9.72 -5.28 3.94
N ARG A 55 -9.37 -5.81 5.11
CA ARG A 55 -10.37 -5.99 6.19
C ARG A 55 -10.92 -4.67 6.69
N ASN A 56 -10.14 -3.60 6.62
CA ASN A 56 -10.51 -2.29 7.14
C ASN A 56 -10.73 -1.27 6.02
N LEU A 57 -11.00 -1.74 4.81
CA LEU A 57 -11.03 -0.89 3.63
C LEU A 57 -12.04 0.26 3.72
N LEU A 58 -13.26 -0.04 4.16
CA LEU A 58 -14.30 0.99 4.28
C LEU A 58 -13.90 2.07 5.29
N TYR A 59 -13.34 1.66 6.41
CA TYR A 59 -12.90 2.58 7.44
C TYR A 59 -11.73 3.44 6.95
N ILE A 60 -10.75 2.81 6.29
CA ILE A 60 -9.58 3.50 5.75
C ILE A 60 -10.02 4.53 4.70
N ASP A 61 -10.88 4.14 3.77
CA ASP A 61 -11.37 5.04 2.73
C ASP A 61 -12.20 6.18 3.33
N TYR A 62 -12.96 5.90 4.39
CA TYR A 62 -13.69 6.94 5.10
C TYR A 62 -12.73 8.00 5.65
N ILE A 63 -11.64 7.57 6.27
CA ILE A 63 -10.64 8.48 6.83
C ILE A 63 -9.96 9.28 5.71
N ILE A 64 -9.58 8.61 4.62
CA ILE A 64 -8.95 9.28 3.50
C ILE A 64 -9.87 10.37 2.94
N ASN A 65 -11.14 10.03 2.71
CA ASN A 65 -12.10 10.98 2.16
C ASN A 65 -12.42 12.12 3.11
N LEU A 66 -12.26 11.90 4.40
CA LEU A 66 -12.51 12.92 5.41
C LEU A 66 -11.44 14.02 5.36
N PHE A 67 -10.18 13.64 5.13
CA PHE A 67 -9.04 14.56 5.19
C PHE A 67 -8.47 14.96 3.84
N SER A 68 -8.79 14.24 2.78
CA SER A 68 -8.25 14.51 1.45
C SER A 68 -9.23 15.35 0.63
N LYS A 69 -8.68 16.29 -0.14
CA LYS A 69 -9.51 17.08 -1.06
C LYS A 69 -9.95 16.24 -2.26
N THR A 70 -9.14 15.25 -2.63
CA THR A 70 -9.47 14.35 -3.72
C THR A 70 -10.06 13.07 -3.16
N LYS A 71 -11.24 12.67 -3.64
CA LYS A 71 -11.88 11.44 -3.17
C LYS A 71 -11.17 10.20 -3.71
N THR A 72 -11.28 9.09 -2.97
CA THR A 72 -10.61 7.84 -3.32
C THR A 72 -10.95 7.38 -4.73
N GLU A 73 -12.19 7.55 -5.15
CA GLU A 73 -12.65 7.10 -6.48
C GLU A 73 -11.98 7.85 -7.62
N LYS A 74 -11.40 9.02 -7.35
CA LYS A 74 -10.74 9.85 -8.36
C LYS A 74 -9.22 9.74 -8.31
N MET A 75 -8.68 8.94 -7.41
CA MET A 75 -7.25 8.76 -7.29
C MET A 75 -6.75 7.72 -8.28
N LYS A 76 -5.51 7.91 -8.77
CA LYS A 76 -4.86 6.89 -9.58
C LYS A 76 -4.70 5.61 -8.77
N PRO A 77 -4.90 4.44 -9.37
CA PRO A 77 -4.90 3.18 -8.62
C PRO A 77 -3.67 2.94 -7.74
N PHE A 78 -2.47 3.16 -8.25
CA PHE A 78 -1.28 2.94 -7.45
C PHE A 78 -1.17 3.95 -6.30
N ILE A 79 -1.52 5.21 -6.55
CA ILE A 79 -1.52 6.25 -5.52
C ILE A 79 -2.50 5.88 -4.41
N LEU A 80 -3.70 5.45 -4.79
CA LEU A 80 -4.71 5.03 -3.82
C LEU A 80 -4.21 3.87 -2.97
N SER A 81 -3.57 2.88 -3.60
CA SER A 81 -3.02 1.73 -2.87
C SER A 81 -1.95 2.16 -1.88
N VAL A 82 -1.04 3.05 -2.28
CA VAL A 82 0.01 3.55 -1.40
C VAL A 82 -0.59 4.31 -0.21
N ILE A 83 -1.60 5.15 -0.46
CA ILE A 83 -2.25 5.90 0.61
C ILE A 83 -2.99 4.97 1.57
N ARG A 84 -3.75 4.03 1.05
CA ARG A 84 -4.46 3.04 1.87
C ARG A 84 -3.49 2.27 2.77
N LEU A 85 -2.40 1.80 2.18
CA LEU A 85 -1.38 1.06 2.89
C LEU A 85 -0.73 1.90 3.99
N SER A 86 -0.45 3.16 3.70
CA SER A 86 0.16 4.06 4.67
C SER A 86 -0.78 4.35 5.84
N VAL A 87 -2.06 4.58 5.56
CA VAL A 87 -3.06 4.80 6.60
C VAL A 87 -3.17 3.56 7.50
N TYR A 88 -3.16 2.37 6.90
CA TYR A 88 -3.20 1.14 7.68
C TYR A 88 -2.01 1.07 8.64
N GLN A 89 -0.81 1.34 8.15
CA GLN A 89 0.39 1.31 8.98
C GLN A 89 0.31 2.31 10.13
N ILE A 90 -0.14 3.51 9.86
CA ILE A 90 -0.21 4.56 10.86
C ILE A 90 -1.21 4.23 11.97
N ILE A 91 -2.36 3.70 11.61
CA ILE A 91 -3.44 3.47 12.57
C ILE A 91 -3.31 2.13 13.28
N PHE A 92 -2.93 1.07 12.56
CA PHE A 92 -3.01 -0.30 13.07
C PHE A 92 -1.67 -0.96 13.37
N MET A 93 -0.57 -0.40 12.91
CA MET A 93 0.75 -1.02 13.11
C MET A 93 1.62 -0.14 14.00
N ASP A 94 1.50 -0.35 15.30
CA ASP A 94 2.21 0.47 16.30
C ASP A 94 3.73 0.44 16.14
N ARG A 95 4.27 -0.64 15.58
CA ARG A 95 5.72 -0.79 15.41
C ARG A 95 6.27 0.03 14.25
N VAL A 96 5.41 0.56 13.40
CA VAL A 96 5.84 1.38 12.27
C VAL A 96 5.69 2.85 12.65
N PRO A 97 6.80 3.61 12.73
CA PRO A 97 6.70 5.06 12.99
C PRO A 97 5.93 5.75 11.88
N ASP A 98 5.11 6.74 12.23
CA ASP A 98 4.33 7.49 11.25
C ASP A 98 5.24 8.11 10.20
N SER A 99 6.40 8.63 10.61
CA SER A 99 7.35 9.24 9.68
C SER A 99 7.89 8.22 8.68
N ALA A 100 8.07 6.96 9.10
CA ALA A 100 8.55 5.90 8.20
C ALA A 100 7.48 5.57 7.16
N ALA A 101 6.21 5.45 7.58
CA ALA A 101 5.12 5.17 6.65
C ALA A 101 5.00 6.26 5.59
N CYS A 102 5.04 7.52 6.00
CA CYS A 102 4.93 8.66 5.08
C CYS A 102 6.15 8.78 4.16
N SER A 103 7.35 8.64 4.71
CA SER A 103 8.59 8.73 3.94
C SER A 103 8.67 7.66 2.87
N GLU A 104 8.34 6.41 3.22
CA GLU A 104 8.36 5.30 2.26
C GLU A 104 7.30 5.45 1.19
N ALA A 105 6.13 5.99 1.54
CA ALA A 105 5.08 6.26 0.57
C ALA A 105 5.55 7.25 -0.49
N VAL A 106 6.19 8.33 -0.07
CA VAL A 106 6.71 9.34 -1.00
C VAL A 106 7.77 8.74 -1.92
N LYS A 107 8.66 7.91 -1.36
CA LYS A 107 9.70 7.24 -2.16
C LYS A 107 9.10 6.34 -3.22
N LEU A 108 8.07 5.57 -2.88
CA LEU A 108 7.43 4.67 -3.84
C LEU A 108 6.78 5.44 -4.98
N VAL A 109 6.10 6.53 -4.67
CA VAL A 109 5.44 7.35 -5.68
C VAL A 109 6.47 7.92 -6.65
N LYS A 110 7.60 8.40 -6.13
CA LYS A 110 8.68 8.93 -6.97
C LYS A 110 9.31 7.84 -7.83
N LYS A 111 9.55 6.67 -7.24
CA LYS A 111 10.16 5.53 -7.95
C LYS A 111 9.31 5.09 -9.15
N ARG A 112 7.99 5.17 -9.03
CA ARG A 112 7.07 4.73 -10.07
C ARG A 112 6.76 5.83 -11.09
N GLY A 113 7.56 6.89 -11.10
CA GLY A 113 7.39 7.96 -12.08
C GLY A 113 6.25 8.92 -11.80
N LEU A 114 5.75 8.92 -10.57
CA LEU A 114 4.64 9.76 -10.16
C LEU A 114 5.11 10.89 -9.24
N ALA A 115 6.37 11.32 -9.41
CA ALA A 115 6.95 12.36 -8.58
C ALA A 115 6.09 13.64 -8.46
N PRO A 116 5.42 14.10 -9.53
CA PRO A 116 4.57 15.27 -9.38
C PRO A 116 3.43 15.10 -8.38
N LEU A 117 3.07 13.87 -8.04
CA LEU A 117 2.01 13.58 -7.08
C LEU A 117 2.53 13.33 -5.68
N SER A 118 3.86 13.40 -5.47
CA SER A 118 4.44 13.12 -4.14
C SER A 118 3.98 14.12 -3.09
N GLY A 119 3.78 15.37 -3.46
CA GLY A 119 3.27 16.38 -2.54
C GLY A 119 1.87 16.07 -2.05
N PHE A 120 1.04 15.53 -2.93
CA PHE A 120 -0.31 15.10 -2.59
C PHE A 120 -0.27 13.94 -1.58
N VAL A 121 0.58 12.96 -1.83
CA VAL A 121 0.73 11.80 -0.94
C VAL A 121 1.25 12.24 0.44
N ASN A 122 2.18 13.19 0.44
CA ASN A 122 2.76 13.66 1.69
C ASN A 122 1.79 14.52 2.51
N GLY A 123 0.80 15.06 1.87
CA GLY A 123 -0.27 15.81 2.55
C GLY A 123 -1.33 14.90 3.12
#